data_c2ed4ab6e7e062523ad786385849f0da
#
_entry.id   c2ed4ab6e7e062523ad786385849f0da
#
_cell.length_a   1.000
_cell.length_b   1.000
_cell.length_c   1.000
_cell.angle_alpha   90.00
_cell.angle_beta   90.00
_cell.angle_gamma   90.00
#
_symmetry.space_group_name_H-M   'P 1'
#
loop_
_entity.id
_entity.type
_entity.pdbx_description
1 polymer ?
#
loop_
_entity_poly.entity_id
_entity_poly.type
_entity_poly.pdbx_seq_one_letter_code
_entity_poly.pdbx_strand_id
1 'polypeptide(L)'
;MDDLFAVYSSSKRALARWVRQQAPTDGWAGNAIALNAVAPGIIRTPMTADMLADEALSAHLTKAVPMPYGGIADASVVAELLAFLTSVEARSITGQTVFVDGGAGCVMRGDDVF
;
A
#
# COMPACT_ATOMS: atom_id res chain seq x y z
N MET A 1 -9.66 -21.08 3.22
CA MET A 1 -9.01 -19.89 3.85
C MET A 1 -7.74 -19.50 3.12
N ASP A 2 -6.85 -20.45 2.89
CA ASP A 2 -5.59 -20.17 2.19
C ASP A 2 -5.81 -19.68 0.76
N ASP A 3 -6.85 -20.17 0.08
CA ASP A 3 -7.18 -19.77 -1.29
C ASP A 3 -7.60 -18.30 -1.39
N LEU A 4 -8.38 -17.81 -0.42
CA LEU A 4 -8.82 -16.40 -0.40
C LEU A 4 -7.65 -15.45 -0.18
N PHE A 5 -6.73 -15.84 0.71
CA PHE A 5 -5.52 -15.05 0.94
C PHE A 5 -4.63 -15.02 -0.30
N ALA A 6 -4.46 -16.16 -0.96
CA ALA A 6 -3.67 -16.26 -2.20
C ALA A 6 -4.30 -15.43 -3.32
N VAL A 7 -5.63 -15.46 -3.46
CA VAL A 7 -6.35 -14.63 -4.45
C VAL A 7 -6.16 -13.15 -4.15
N TYR A 8 -6.29 -12.74 -2.89
CA TYR A 8 -6.09 -11.35 -2.49
C TYR A 8 -4.67 -10.87 -2.81
N SER A 9 -3.66 -11.61 -2.37
CA SER A 9 -2.25 -11.26 -2.60
C SER A 9 -1.91 -11.21 -4.09
N SER A 10 -2.38 -12.18 -4.85
CA SER A 10 -2.15 -12.27 -6.30
C SER A 10 -2.81 -11.10 -7.03
N SER A 11 -4.03 -10.71 -6.64
CA SER A 11 -4.72 -9.60 -7.26
C SER A 11 -4.01 -8.27 -7.00
N LYS A 12 -3.48 -8.06 -5.78
CA LYS A 12 -2.73 -6.85 -5.44
C LYS A 12 -1.40 -6.79 -6.20
N ARG A 13 -0.72 -7.92 -6.33
CA ARG A 13 0.51 -8.02 -7.12
C ARG A 13 0.26 -7.74 -8.60
N ALA A 14 -0.83 -8.28 -9.13
CA ALA A 14 -1.24 -8.03 -10.51
C ALA A 14 -1.53 -6.55 -10.75
N LEU A 15 -2.16 -5.87 -9.79
CA LEU A 15 -2.43 -4.44 -9.87
C LEU A 15 -1.13 -3.63 -9.90
N ALA A 16 -0.17 -3.95 -9.05
CA ALA A 16 1.13 -3.28 -9.04
C ALA A 16 1.88 -3.44 -10.37
N ARG A 17 1.83 -4.64 -10.94
CA ARG A 17 2.42 -4.91 -12.27
C ARG A 17 1.69 -4.15 -13.37
N TRP A 18 0.37 -4.11 -13.31
CA TRP A 18 -0.45 -3.36 -14.27
C TRP A 18 -0.08 -1.88 -14.25
N VAL A 19 0.10 -1.28 -13.07
CA VAL A 19 0.54 0.11 -12.94
C VAL A 19 1.87 0.33 -13.67
N ARG A 20 2.84 -0.56 -13.45
CA ARG A 20 4.14 -0.46 -14.11
C ARG A 20 4.05 -0.59 -15.62
N GLN A 21 3.20 -1.49 -16.11
CA GLN A 21 3.02 -1.73 -17.54
C GLN A 21 2.29 -0.57 -18.22
N GLN A 22 1.31 0.00 -17.56
CA GLN A 22 0.46 1.03 -18.15
C GLN A 22 1.04 2.44 -18.03
N ALA A 23 1.74 2.74 -16.97
CA ALA A 23 2.20 4.09 -16.67
C ALA A 23 2.99 4.74 -17.83
N PRO A 24 3.91 4.04 -18.54
CA PRO A 24 4.69 4.67 -19.60
C PRO A 24 3.98 4.74 -20.96
N THR A 25 2.75 4.21 -21.07
CA THR A 25 2.05 4.16 -22.35
C THR A 25 1.49 5.52 -22.77
N ASP A 26 1.12 5.64 -24.05
CA ASP A 26 0.55 6.87 -24.60
C ASP A 26 -0.76 7.27 -23.91
N GLY A 27 -1.53 6.29 -23.44
CA GLY A 27 -2.78 6.58 -22.73
C GLY A 27 -2.58 7.28 -21.39
N TRP A 28 -1.41 7.11 -20.77
CA TRP A 28 -1.05 7.72 -19.50
C TRP A 28 0.05 8.77 -19.68
N ALA A 29 1.30 8.34 -19.76
CA ALA A 29 2.43 9.25 -19.88
C ALA A 29 2.35 10.12 -21.13
N GLY A 30 1.89 9.57 -22.24
CA GLY A 30 1.72 10.31 -23.49
C GLY A 30 0.67 11.43 -23.40
N ASN A 31 -0.23 11.35 -22.43
CA ASN A 31 -1.22 12.40 -22.14
C ASN A 31 -0.86 13.20 -20.88
N ALA A 32 0.38 13.11 -20.42
CA ALA A 32 0.86 13.78 -19.22
C ALA A 32 0.09 13.39 -17.95
N ILE A 33 -0.35 12.12 -17.88
CA ILE A 33 -1.05 11.59 -16.71
C ILE A 33 -0.14 10.60 -16.00
N ALA A 34 0.20 10.88 -14.75
CA ALA A 34 0.93 9.96 -13.89
C ALA A 34 -0.01 8.86 -13.38
N LEU A 35 0.51 7.64 -13.29
CA LEU A 35 -0.23 6.50 -12.76
C LEU A 35 0.62 5.83 -11.68
N ASN A 36 0.18 5.94 -10.45
CA ASN A 36 0.85 5.37 -9.29
C ASN A 36 -0.13 4.63 -8.40
N ALA A 37 0.37 3.84 -7.49
CA ALA A 37 -0.41 3.13 -6.48
C ALA A 37 0.20 3.36 -5.10
N VAL A 38 -0.62 3.26 -4.07
CA VAL A 38 -0.16 3.24 -2.69
C VAL A 38 -0.49 1.89 -2.07
N ALA A 39 0.39 1.41 -1.21
CA ALA A 39 0.24 0.13 -0.54
C ALA A 39 0.33 0.35 0.98
N PRO A 40 -0.81 0.64 1.64
CA PRO A 40 -0.81 0.84 3.08
C PRO A 40 -0.62 -0.46 3.85
N GLY A 41 -0.06 -0.36 5.05
CA GLY A 41 -0.12 -1.43 6.03
C GLY A 41 -1.48 -1.45 6.74
N ILE A 42 -1.47 -1.77 8.04
CA ILE A 42 -2.69 -1.70 8.84
C ILE A 42 -2.96 -0.23 9.16
N ILE A 43 -4.14 0.24 8.74
CA ILE A 43 -4.55 1.63 8.91
C ILE A 43 -5.78 1.67 9.81
N ARG A 44 -5.79 2.58 10.77
CA ARG A 44 -6.93 2.81 11.66
C ARG A 44 -8.02 3.54 10.89
N THR A 45 -9.12 2.84 10.62
CA THR A 45 -10.30 3.35 9.91
C THR A 45 -11.56 2.87 10.64
N PRO A 46 -12.74 3.41 10.31
CA PRO A 46 -13.99 2.84 10.85
C PRO A 46 -14.13 1.35 10.56
N MET A 47 -13.64 0.88 9.42
CA MET A 47 -13.70 -0.54 9.05
C MET A 47 -12.83 -1.42 9.93
N THR A 48 -11.70 -0.91 10.42
CA THR A 48 -10.76 -1.66 11.25
C THR A 48 -10.90 -1.38 12.75
N ALA A 49 -11.71 -0.38 13.14
CA ALA A 49 -11.80 0.09 14.52
C ALA A 49 -12.19 -1.02 15.50
N ASP A 50 -13.19 -1.83 15.16
CA ASP A 50 -13.66 -2.91 16.02
C ASP A 50 -12.59 -4.00 16.19
N MET A 51 -11.88 -4.33 15.12
CA MET A 51 -10.79 -5.31 15.17
C MET A 51 -9.64 -4.82 16.03
N LEU A 52 -9.33 -3.53 15.96
CA LEU A 52 -8.22 -2.95 16.72
C LEU A 52 -8.59 -2.72 18.19
N ALA A 53 -9.88 -2.63 18.51
CA ALA A 53 -10.36 -2.54 19.90
C ALA A 53 -10.29 -3.89 20.63
N ASP A 54 -10.28 -5.01 19.92
CA ASP A 54 -10.12 -6.35 20.49
C ASP A 54 -8.62 -6.62 20.69
N GLU A 55 -8.18 -6.78 21.93
CA GLU A 55 -6.76 -6.98 22.25
C GLU A 55 -6.16 -8.20 21.58
N ALA A 56 -6.87 -9.34 21.62
CA ALA A 56 -6.36 -10.58 21.04
C ALA A 56 -6.24 -10.47 19.52
N LEU A 57 -7.25 -9.90 18.87
CA LEU A 57 -7.26 -9.72 17.42
C LEU A 57 -6.24 -8.69 16.97
N SER A 58 -6.12 -7.58 17.71
CA SER A 58 -5.11 -6.55 17.46
C SER A 58 -3.70 -7.11 17.57
N ALA A 59 -3.42 -7.91 18.60
CA ALA A 59 -2.12 -8.56 18.77
C ALA A 59 -1.82 -9.52 17.63
N HIS A 60 -2.83 -10.28 17.17
CA HIS A 60 -2.68 -11.18 16.04
C HIS A 60 -2.35 -10.42 14.74
N LEU A 61 -3.06 -9.34 14.48
CA LEU A 61 -2.81 -8.50 13.30
C LEU A 61 -1.42 -7.88 13.32
N THR A 62 -0.99 -7.36 14.48
CA THR A 62 0.33 -6.76 14.65
C THR A 62 1.44 -7.79 14.42
N LYS A 63 1.21 -9.04 14.81
CA LYS A 63 2.16 -10.12 14.57
C LYS A 63 2.18 -10.54 13.11
N ALA A 64 1.01 -10.58 12.46
CA ALA A 64 0.89 -10.97 11.04
C ALA A 64 1.46 -9.90 10.11
N VAL A 65 1.30 -8.62 10.47
CA VAL A 65 1.79 -7.48 9.68
C VAL A 65 2.61 -6.60 10.63
N PRO A 66 3.88 -6.96 10.87
CA PRO A 66 4.73 -6.18 11.78
C PRO A 66 5.11 -4.85 11.15
N MET A 67 4.81 -3.76 11.85
CA MET A 67 5.08 -2.40 11.39
C MET A 67 6.06 -1.73 12.35
N PRO A 68 7.38 -1.96 12.17
CA PRO A 68 8.37 -1.49 13.16
C PRO A 68 8.50 0.03 13.22
N TYR A 69 8.13 0.74 12.16
CA TYR A 69 8.18 2.19 12.16
C TYR A 69 6.79 2.76 12.46
N GLY A 70 6.57 3.16 13.71
CA GLY A 70 5.36 3.87 14.10
C GLY A 70 4.12 3.02 14.35
N GLY A 71 4.16 1.72 14.02
CA GLY A 71 3.00 0.85 14.22
C GLY A 71 1.83 1.19 13.33
N ILE A 72 0.62 0.87 13.79
CA ILE A 72 -0.61 1.12 13.07
C ILE A 72 -0.79 2.63 12.86
N ALA A 73 -1.02 3.04 11.62
CA ALA A 73 -1.10 4.45 11.24
C ALA A 73 -2.55 4.92 11.12
N ASP A 74 -2.74 6.23 11.25
CA ASP A 74 -4.02 6.86 10.98
C ASP A 74 -4.22 7.05 9.47
N ALA A 75 -5.47 7.14 9.04
CA ALA A 75 -5.80 7.34 7.63
C ALA A 75 -5.20 8.62 7.04
N SER A 76 -4.94 9.63 7.88
CA SER A 76 -4.31 10.89 7.47
C SER A 76 -2.93 10.67 6.85
N VAL A 77 -2.18 9.65 7.29
CA VAL A 77 -0.85 9.34 6.75
C VAL A 77 -0.96 8.93 5.27
N VAL A 78 -1.95 8.12 4.94
CA VAL A 78 -2.21 7.73 3.55
C VAL A 78 -2.73 8.91 2.74
N ALA A 79 -3.61 9.73 3.33
CA ALA A 79 -4.16 10.91 2.68
C ALA A 79 -3.06 11.91 2.30
N GLU A 80 -2.09 12.11 3.18
CA GLU A 80 -0.95 13.00 2.92
C GLU A 80 -0.10 12.50 1.75
N LEU A 81 0.13 11.19 1.66
CA LEU A 81 0.85 10.60 0.53
C LEU A 81 0.06 10.76 -0.77
N LEU A 82 -1.25 10.52 -0.76
CA LEU A 82 -2.10 10.72 -1.94
C LEU A 82 -2.11 12.18 -2.39
N ALA A 83 -2.16 13.12 -1.44
CA ALA A 83 -2.10 14.54 -1.74
C ALA A 83 -0.77 14.91 -2.42
N PHE A 84 0.34 14.38 -1.94
CA PHE A 84 1.66 14.59 -2.56
C PHE A 84 1.72 13.99 -3.97
N LEU A 85 1.30 12.72 -4.13
CA LEU A 85 1.37 12.04 -5.43
C LEU A 85 0.50 12.70 -6.50
N THR A 86 -0.55 13.42 -6.10
CA THR A 86 -1.42 14.15 -7.02
C THR A 86 -1.06 15.62 -7.18
N SER A 87 0.05 16.04 -6.58
CA SER A 87 0.52 17.42 -6.64
C SER A 87 1.54 17.62 -7.77
N VAL A 88 1.81 18.89 -8.09
CA VAL A 88 2.81 19.25 -9.09
C VAL A 88 4.24 18.87 -8.64
N GLU A 89 4.47 18.80 -7.33
CA GLU A 89 5.76 18.38 -6.78
C GLU A 89 6.11 16.94 -7.15
N ALA A 90 5.12 16.11 -7.41
CA ALA A 90 5.31 14.70 -7.80
C ALA A 90 5.34 14.49 -9.31
N ARG A 91 5.56 15.53 -10.09
CA ARG A 91 5.42 15.51 -11.56
C ARG A 91 6.30 14.55 -12.34
N SER A 92 7.35 14.03 -11.72
CA SER A 92 8.23 13.05 -12.36
C SER A 92 8.06 11.64 -11.79
N ILE A 93 7.04 11.42 -10.96
CA ILE A 93 6.77 10.13 -10.33
C ILE A 93 5.62 9.46 -11.07
N THR A 94 5.91 8.32 -11.72
CA THR A 94 4.89 7.48 -12.36
C THR A 94 5.34 6.02 -12.36
N GLY A 95 4.38 5.11 -12.40
CA GLY A 95 4.65 3.67 -12.43
C GLY A 95 5.08 3.09 -11.10
N GLN A 96 4.94 3.83 -10.01
CA GLN A 96 5.43 3.42 -8.70
C GLN A 96 4.29 2.90 -7.83
N THR A 97 4.61 1.90 -7.03
CA THR A 97 3.78 1.50 -5.88
C THR A 97 4.53 1.93 -4.62
N VAL A 98 3.97 2.87 -3.89
CA VAL A 98 4.61 3.44 -2.71
C VAL A 98 4.03 2.78 -1.48
N PHE A 99 4.88 2.09 -0.73
CA PHE A 99 4.49 1.41 0.50
C PHE A 99 4.45 2.42 1.64
N VAL A 100 3.32 2.45 2.34
CA VAL A 100 3.10 3.28 3.53
C VAL A 100 2.66 2.34 4.65
N ASP A 101 3.57 1.46 5.03
CA ASP A 101 3.28 0.26 5.81
C ASP A 101 4.16 0.10 7.06
N GLY A 102 4.81 1.18 7.48
CA GLY A 102 5.67 1.15 8.67
C GLY A 102 6.84 0.16 8.57
N GLY A 103 7.22 -0.22 7.36
CA GLY A 103 8.29 -1.19 7.13
C GLY A 103 7.85 -2.65 7.09
N ALA A 104 6.55 -2.91 7.11
CA ALA A 104 6.03 -4.28 7.12
C ALA A 104 6.52 -5.09 5.92
N GLY A 105 6.51 -4.50 4.73
CA GLY A 105 7.00 -5.16 3.52
C GLY A 105 8.46 -5.57 3.62
N CYS A 106 9.28 -4.73 4.22
CA CYS A 106 10.70 -5.04 4.44
C CYS A 106 10.89 -6.21 5.39
N VAL A 107 10.07 -6.30 6.44
CA VAL A 107 10.11 -7.41 7.39
C VAL A 107 9.63 -8.70 6.75
N MET A 108 8.52 -8.66 6.01
CA MET A 108 7.89 -9.85 5.46
C MET A 108 8.57 -10.39 4.21
N ARG A 109 9.15 -9.52 3.38
CA ARG A 109 9.75 -9.89 2.09
C ARG A 109 11.26 -9.68 2.02
N GLY A 110 11.84 -9.08 3.06
CA GLY A 110 13.28 -8.77 3.05
C GLY A 110 13.61 -7.80 1.92
N ASP A 111 14.62 -8.13 1.14
CA ASP A 111 15.06 -7.32 0.00
C ASP A 111 14.38 -7.72 -1.32
N ASP A 112 13.40 -8.61 -1.28
CA ASP A 112 12.56 -8.93 -2.44
C ASP A 112 11.55 -7.81 -2.64
N VAL A 113 11.69 -7.05 -3.73
CA VAL A 113 10.96 -5.81 -3.95
C VAL A 113 9.49 -6.04 -4.31
N PHE A 114 9.16 -7.15 -4.94
CA PHE A 114 7.79 -7.45 -5.39
C PHE A 114 7.45 -8.90 -5.27
#